data_16811bccd66ac9075ae78686ccc41fa8
#
_entry.id   16811bccd66ac9075ae78686ccc41fa8
#
_cell.length_a   1.000
_cell.length_b   1.000
_cell.length_c   1.000
_cell.angle_alpha   90.00
_cell.angle_beta   90.00
_cell.angle_gamma   90.00
#
_symmetry.space_group_name_H-M   'P 1'
#
loop_
_entity.id
_entity.type
_entity.pdbx_description
1 polymer ?
#
loop_
_entity_poly.entity_id
_entity_poly.type
_entity_poly.pdbx_seq_one_letter_code
_entity_poly.pdbx_strand_id
1 'polypeptide(L)'
;MPWLRLLLLVLVVASAGCQHVLFQRFEKDMWANYVHSNELHTGMTKSEVVGIMGEPGIKEEGDYRGGHYATYFYLTHSMDFDDSNTVRGGYTPLVFQSNKLVAIGKREYRSAVDRPDVGNMPTPSPGNR
;
A
#
# COMPACT_ATOMS: atom_id res chain seq x y z
N MET A 1 44.10 20.02 -13.33
CA MET A 1 44.30 19.15 -12.16
C MET A 1 43.61 17.82 -12.44
N PRO A 2 44.35 16.76 -12.72
CA PRO A 2 43.77 15.45 -13.05
C PRO A 2 42.99 14.85 -11.88
N TRP A 3 43.34 15.16 -10.66
CA TRP A 3 42.69 14.64 -9.45
C TRP A 3 41.27 15.15 -9.26
N LEU A 4 41.01 16.39 -9.61
CA LEU A 4 39.67 17.00 -9.52
C LEU A 4 38.69 16.35 -10.51
N ARG A 5 39.18 15.98 -11.70
CA ARG A 5 38.38 15.27 -12.72
C ARG A 5 38.08 13.83 -12.28
N LEU A 6 39.01 13.18 -11.62
CA LEU A 6 38.83 11.83 -11.07
C LEU A 6 37.82 11.83 -9.92
N LEU A 7 37.87 12.82 -9.04
CA LEU A 7 36.91 13.01 -7.93
C LEU A 7 35.50 13.28 -8.45
N LEU A 8 35.36 14.12 -9.47
CA LEU A 8 34.08 14.39 -10.12
C LEU A 8 33.49 13.14 -10.79
N LEU A 9 34.29 12.32 -11.46
CA LEU A 9 33.87 11.08 -12.07
C LEU A 9 33.39 10.06 -11.03
N VAL A 10 34.08 9.93 -9.91
CA VAL A 10 33.70 9.02 -8.80
C VAL A 10 32.37 9.48 -8.17
N LEU A 11 32.18 10.79 -8.01
CA LEU A 11 30.95 11.36 -7.45
C LEU A 11 29.72 11.12 -8.33
N VAL A 12 29.88 11.24 -9.66
CA VAL A 12 28.82 10.98 -10.65
C VAL A 12 28.44 9.50 -10.69
N VAL A 13 29.42 8.59 -10.62
CA VAL A 13 29.15 7.14 -10.62
C VAL A 13 28.49 6.70 -9.32
N ALA A 14 28.88 7.28 -8.18
CA ALA A 14 28.26 6.98 -6.89
C ALA A 14 26.79 7.44 -6.80
N SER A 15 26.43 8.58 -7.43
CA SER A 15 25.05 9.08 -7.43
C SER A 15 24.12 8.27 -8.35
N ALA A 16 24.63 7.74 -9.45
CA ALA A 16 23.84 6.91 -10.36
C ALA A 16 23.49 5.52 -9.81
N GLY A 17 24.38 4.95 -8.99
CA GLY A 17 24.20 3.61 -8.42
C GLY A 17 23.09 3.50 -7.38
N CYS A 18 22.91 4.53 -6.54
CA CYS A 18 21.89 4.49 -5.47
C CYS A 18 20.45 4.56 -5.97
N GLN A 19 20.19 5.30 -7.06
CA GLN A 19 18.84 5.43 -7.60
C GLN A 19 18.35 4.12 -8.23
N HIS A 20 19.21 3.39 -8.89
CA HIS A 20 18.83 2.18 -9.60
C HIS A 20 18.45 1.02 -8.65
N VAL A 21 19.13 0.89 -7.53
CA VAL A 21 18.86 -0.16 -6.53
C VAL A 21 17.53 0.09 -5.82
N LEU A 22 17.18 1.34 -5.50
CA LEU A 22 15.92 1.70 -4.85
C LEU A 22 14.70 1.49 -5.76
N PHE A 23 14.82 1.83 -7.04
CA PHE A 23 13.77 1.63 -8.02
C PHE A 23 13.47 0.15 -8.27
N GLN A 24 14.48 -0.68 -8.40
CA GLN A 24 14.29 -2.12 -8.60
C GLN A 24 13.63 -2.81 -7.39
N ARG A 25 13.91 -2.35 -6.18
CA ARG A 25 13.28 -2.89 -4.97
C ARG A 25 11.79 -2.56 -4.91
N PHE A 26 11.44 -1.31 -5.19
CA PHE A 26 10.07 -0.85 -5.23
C PHE A 26 9.21 -1.61 -6.26
N GLU A 27 9.70 -1.78 -7.49
CA GLU A 27 9.00 -2.53 -8.53
C GLU A 27 8.83 -4.00 -8.15
N LYS A 28 9.84 -4.62 -7.57
CA LYS A 28 9.82 -6.02 -7.17
C LYS A 28 8.78 -6.29 -6.08
N ASP A 29 8.75 -5.46 -5.06
CA ASP A 29 7.81 -5.60 -3.94
C ASP A 29 6.38 -5.33 -4.39
N MET A 30 6.16 -4.32 -5.21
CA MET A 30 4.87 -4.00 -5.81
C MET A 30 4.34 -5.16 -6.67
N TRP A 31 5.19 -5.73 -7.52
CA TRP A 31 4.82 -6.85 -8.38
C TRP A 31 4.51 -8.12 -7.58
N ALA A 32 5.32 -8.41 -6.55
CA ALA A 32 5.07 -9.51 -5.64
C ALA A 32 3.72 -9.35 -4.93
N ASN A 33 3.42 -8.16 -4.40
CA ASN A 33 2.13 -7.87 -3.78
C ASN A 33 0.95 -8.04 -4.74
N TYR A 34 1.11 -7.58 -5.99
CA TYR A 34 0.08 -7.75 -7.02
C TYR A 34 -0.21 -9.24 -7.28
N VAL A 35 0.82 -10.07 -7.43
CA VAL A 35 0.66 -11.51 -7.66
C VAL A 35 0.03 -12.20 -6.46
N HIS A 36 0.54 -11.94 -5.26
CA HIS A 36 0.04 -12.55 -4.01
C HIS A 36 -1.39 -12.11 -3.67
N SER A 37 -1.81 -10.91 -4.10
CA SER A 37 -3.17 -10.45 -3.87
C SER A 37 -4.24 -11.33 -4.53
N ASN A 38 -3.89 -12.09 -5.56
CA ASN A 38 -4.81 -13.04 -6.21
C ASN A 38 -5.09 -14.29 -5.37
N GLU A 39 -4.30 -14.54 -4.34
CA GLU A 39 -4.51 -15.67 -3.42
C GLU A 39 -5.50 -15.30 -2.28
N LEU A 40 -5.84 -14.03 -2.14
CA LEU A 40 -6.68 -13.54 -1.06
C LEU A 40 -8.16 -13.77 -1.33
N HIS A 41 -8.88 -14.12 -0.26
CA HIS A 41 -10.34 -14.21 -0.27
C HIS A 41 -10.92 -13.75 1.07
N THR A 42 -12.16 -13.30 1.04
CA THR A 42 -12.88 -12.90 2.27
C THR A 42 -13.00 -14.08 3.23
N GLY A 43 -12.94 -13.79 4.53
CA GLY A 43 -12.93 -14.77 5.60
C GLY A 43 -11.55 -15.13 6.13
N MET A 44 -10.48 -14.81 5.41
CA MET A 44 -9.11 -14.96 5.92
C MET A 44 -8.85 -14.10 7.16
N THR A 45 -8.06 -14.60 8.08
CA THR A 45 -7.59 -13.84 9.24
C THR A 45 -6.48 -12.86 8.84
N LYS A 46 -6.24 -11.83 9.68
CA LYS A 46 -5.09 -10.93 9.52
C LYS A 46 -3.77 -11.72 9.42
N SER A 47 -3.60 -12.75 10.23
CA SER A 47 -2.38 -13.57 10.25
C SER A 47 -2.19 -14.36 8.94
N GLU A 48 -3.25 -14.92 8.38
CA GLU A 48 -3.19 -15.62 7.09
C GLU A 48 -2.84 -14.65 5.96
N VAL A 49 -3.46 -13.46 5.94
CA VAL A 49 -3.14 -12.42 4.96
C VAL A 49 -1.69 -11.96 5.06
N VAL A 50 -1.20 -11.69 6.27
CA VAL A 50 0.20 -11.29 6.48
C VAL A 50 1.16 -12.43 6.12
N GLY A 51 0.77 -13.69 6.34
CA GLY A 51 1.55 -14.85 5.90
C GLY A 51 1.74 -14.92 4.38
N ILE A 52 0.74 -14.50 3.61
CA ILE A 52 0.78 -14.47 2.13
C ILE A 52 1.45 -13.19 1.61
N MET A 53 1.00 -12.04 2.11
CA MET A 53 1.36 -10.72 1.60
C MET A 53 2.62 -10.12 2.24
N GLY A 54 3.03 -10.61 3.40
CA GLY A 54 4.00 -9.94 4.26
C GLY A 54 3.38 -8.78 5.05
N GLU A 55 4.22 -7.98 5.71
CA GLU A 55 3.75 -6.80 6.44
C GLU A 55 3.22 -5.72 5.49
N PRO A 56 2.06 -5.12 5.77
CA PRO A 56 1.51 -4.05 4.96
C PRO A 56 2.34 -2.77 5.07
N GLY A 57 2.37 -1.98 4.01
CA GLY A 57 3.03 -0.68 4.01
C GLY A 57 2.35 0.35 4.89
N ILE A 58 1.02 0.29 5.00
CA ILE A 58 0.20 1.20 5.81
C ILE A 58 -0.86 0.37 6.55
N LYS A 59 -1.09 0.71 7.81
CA LYS A 59 -2.16 0.15 8.65
C LYS A 59 -3.04 1.29 9.17
N GLU A 60 -4.33 1.13 9.08
CA GLU A 60 -5.31 2.03 9.68
C GLU A 60 -6.33 1.23 10.48
N GLU A 61 -6.87 1.84 11.51
CA GLU A 61 -7.88 1.23 12.36
C GLU A 61 -8.81 2.33 12.87
N GLY A 62 -10.11 2.05 12.94
CA GLY A 62 -11.08 3.04 13.38
C GLY A 62 -12.49 2.51 13.50
N ASP A 63 -13.32 3.31 14.18
CA ASP A 63 -14.74 3.08 14.31
C ASP A 63 -15.50 3.83 13.22
N TYR A 64 -16.32 3.10 12.50
CA TYR A 64 -17.15 3.60 11.41
C TYR A 64 -18.60 3.17 11.63
N ARG A 65 -19.53 3.71 10.85
CA ARG A 65 -20.96 3.41 11.02
C ARG A 65 -21.30 1.92 10.99
N GLY A 66 -20.54 1.10 10.27
CA GLY A 66 -20.74 -0.34 10.18
C GLY A 66 -20.03 -1.15 11.24
N GLY A 67 -19.27 -0.51 12.17
CA GLY A 67 -18.49 -1.13 13.21
C GLY A 67 -17.02 -0.73 13.22
N HIS A 68 -16.24 -1.48 13.96
CA HIS A 68 -14.79 -1.30 14.03
C HIS A 68 -14.10 -2.04 12.89
N TYR A 69 -13.29 -1.31 12.11
CA TYR A 69 -12.54 -1.86 10.99
C TYR A 69 -11.05 -1.58 11.12
N ALA A 70 -10.24 -2.56 10.71
CA ALA A 70 -8.82 -2.38 10.43
C ALA A 70 -8.58 -2.49 8.92
N THR A 71 -7.77 -1.61 8.35
CA THR A 71 -7.43 -1.66 6.93
C THR A 71 -5.94 -1.76 6.75
N TYR A 72 -5.50 -2.76 6.00
CA TYR A 72 -4.12 -2.95 5.58
C TYR A 72 -3.97 -2.54 4.12
N PHE A 73 -2.98 -1.73 3.82
CA PHE A 73 -2.72 -1.23 2.48
C PHE A 73 -1.43 -1.82 1.95
N TYR A 74 -1.53 -2.49 0.82
CA TYR A 74 -0.40 -3.08 0.10
C TYR A 74 -0.19 -2.37 -1.23
N LEU A 75 1.02 -1.93 -1.50
CA LEU A 75 1.36 -1.32 -2.77
C LEU A 75 1.34 -2.39 -3.87
N THR A 76 0.42 -2.28 -4.81
CA THR A 76 0.20 -3.24 -5.90
C THR A 76 0.31 -2.61 -7.28
N HIS A 77 0.20 -1.29 -7.38
CA HIS A 77 0.25 -0.54 -8.63
C HIS A 77 1.13 0.70 -8.46
N SER A 78 1.66 1.22 -9.55
CA SER A 78 2.50 2.43 -9.54
C SER A 78 1.70 3.72 -9.37
N MET A 79 0.41 3.69 -9.66
CA MET A 79 -0.51 4.83 -9.55
C MET A 79 -1.96 4.37 -9.43
N ASP A 80 -2.85 5.28 -9.05
CA ASP A 80 -4.30 5.07 -9.07
C ASP A 80 -4.87 5.42 -10.44
N PHE A 81 -5.85 4.62 -10.87
CA PHE A 81 -6.73 4.90 -11.99
C PHE A 81 -8.18 4.89 -11.49
N ASP A 82 -9.09 5.53 -12.22
CA ASP A 82 -10.49 5.60 -11.82
C ASP A 82 -11.13 4.21 -11.65
N ASP A 83 -10.81 3.27 -12.53
CA ASP A 83 -11.31 1.90 -12.52
C ASP A 83 -10.40 0.90 -11.77
N SER A 84 -9.32 1.37 -11.14
CA SER A 84 -8.44 0.47 -10.38
C SER A 84 -9.01 0.13 -9.01
N ASN A 85 -8.58 -1.01 -8.45
CA ASN A 85 -8.88 -1.40 -7.07
C ASN A 85 -8.00 -0.71 -6.03
N THR A 86 -7.25 0.33 -6.42
CA THR A 86 -6.25 0.98 -5.59
C THR A 86 -6.68 2.36 -5.10
N VAL A 87 -6.10 2.78 -4.01
CA VAL A 87 -6.20 4.10 -3.41
C VAL A 87 -4.80 4.65 -3.12
N ARG A 88 -4.66 5.95 -2.90
CA ARG A 88 -3.43 6.57 -2.37
C ARG A 88 -2.16 6.25 -3.17
N GLY A 89 -2.23 6.37 -4.48
CA GLY A 89 -1.05 6.17 -5.34
C GLY A 89 -0.67 4.71 -5.56
N GLY A 90 -1.65 3.80 -5.61
CA GLY A 90 -1.45 2.42 -6.03
C GLY A 90 -1.54 1.38 -4.92
N TYR A 91 -2.05 1.74 -3.75
CA TYR A 91 -2.28 0.80 -2.64
C TYR A 91 -3.62 0.10 -2.76
N THR A 92 -3.64 -1.22 -2.68
CA THR A 92 -4.85 -2.03 -2.55
C THR A 92 -5.23 -2.13 -1.07
N PRO A 93 -6.41 -1.64 -0.66
CA PRO A 93 -6.89 -1.76 0.70
C PRO A 93 -7.50 -3.14 0.96
N LEU A 94 -7.13 -3.73 2.09
CA LEU A 94 -7.71 -4.95 2.64
C LEU A 94 -8.39 -4.60 3.95
N VAL A 95 -9.71 -4.73 4.00
CA VAL A 95 -10.52 -4.33 5.17
C VAL A 95 -10.85 -5.53 6.03
N PHE A 96 -10.55 -5.42 7.31
CA PHE A 96 -10.82 -6.45 8.31
C PHE A 96 -11.87 -5.97 9.32
N GLN A 97 -12.77 -6.86 9.67
CA GLN A 97 -13.69 -6.71 10.78
C GLN A 97 -13.65 -7.97 11.63
N SER A 98 -13.53 -7.83 12.96
CA SER A 98 -13.42 -8.96 13.89
C SER A 98 -12.34 -9.97 13.47
N ASN A 99 -11.16 -9.47 13.10
CA ASN A 99 -10.01 -10.26 12.65
C ASN A 99 -10.23 -11.07 11.36
N LYS A 100 -11.27 -10.78 10.59
CA LYS A 100 -11.56 -11.44 9.32
C LYS A 100 -11.55 -10.45 8.16
N LEU A 101 -10.95 -10.83 7.04
CA LEU A 101 -10.97 -10.06 5.81
C LEU A 101 -12.41 -10.01 5.27
N VAL A 102 -13.00 -8.83 5.20
CA VAL A 102 -14.38 -8.63 4.77
C VAL A 102 -14.48 -7.92 3.42
N ALA A 103 -13.43 -7.21 3.01
CA ALA A 103 -13.43 -6.47 1.75
C ALA A 103 -12.01 -6.35 1.17
N ILE A 104 -11.92 -6.38 -0.15
CA ILE A 104 -10.70 -6.26 -0.94
C ILE A 104 -10.92 -5.19 -2.01
N GLY A 105 -10.08 -4.15 -2.02
CA GLY A 105 -10.08 -3.14 -3.06
C GLY A 105 -10.82 -1.86 -2.70
N LYS A 106 -10.69 -0.89 -3.59
CA LYS A 106 -11.16 0.50 -3.43
C LYS A 106 -12.65 0.64 -3.22
N ARG A 107 -13.45 -0.05 -4.02
CA ARG A 107 -14.91 0.06 -3.96
C ARG A 107 -15.45 -0.46 -2.64
N GLU A 108 -15.00 -1.61 -2.23
CA GLU A 108 -15.40 -2.30 -1.00
C GLU A 108 -14.88 -1.53 0.23
N TYR A 109 -13.66 -0.99 0.16
CA TYR A 109 -13.10 -0.10 1.18
C TYR A 109 -13.98 1.13 1.38
N ARG A 110 -14.34 1.83 0.30
CA ARG A 110 -15.24 3.00 0.35
C ARG A 110 -16.61 2.66 0.90
N SER A 111 -17.13 1.51 0.56
CA SER A 111 -18.41 1.04 1.09
C SER A 111 -18.36 0.74 2.58
N ALA A 112 -17.26 0.20 3.08
CA ALA A 112 -17.11 -0.17 4.49
C ALA A 112 -16.73 1.03 5.38
N VAL A 113 -15.81 1.87 4.91
CA VAL A 113 -15.11 2.88 5.70
C VAL A 113 -15.49 4.31 5.30
N ASP A 114 -15.65 4.56 4.03
CA ASP A 114 -15.93 5.89 3.46
C ASP A 114 -17.32 5.91 2.81
N ARG A 115 -18.36 5.92 3.65
CA ARG A 115 -19.73 5.99 3.16
C ARG A 115 -20.09 7.42 2.80
N PRO A 116 -20.55 7.68 1.58
CA PRO A 116 -20.88 9.02 1.10
C PRO A 116 -22.08 9.68 1.83
N ASP A 117 -22.87 8.92 2.56
CA ASP A 117 -23.99 9.40 3.35
C ASP A 117 -23.63 9.94 4.74
N VAL A 118 -22.36 9.81 5.12
CA VAL A 118 -21.85 10.35 6.38
C VAL A 118 -20.87 11.49 6.07
N GLY A 119 -21.42 12.63 5.72
CA GLY A 119 -20.73 13.79 5.19
C GLY A 119 -19.65 14.44 6.07
N ASN A 120 -19.12 13.75 7.07
CA ASN A 120 -18.03 14.23 7.95
C ASN A 120 -17.23 13.08 8.56
N MET A 121 -16.97 11.99 7.83
CA MET A 121 -15.94 11.09 8.31
C MET A 121 -14.59 11.76 8.16
N PRO A 122 -13.77 11.80 9.23
CA PRO A 122 -12.39 12.24 9.09
C PRO A 122 -11.72 11.34 8.07
N THR A 123 -11.31 11.92 6.95
CA THR A 123 -10.34 11.26 6.08
C THR A 123 -9.22 10.77 6.97
N PRO A 124 -8.82 9.49 6.88
CA PRO A 124 -7.69 9.00 7.65
C PRO A 124 -6.54 9.96 7.47
N SER A 125 -6.07 10.54 8.57
CA SER A 125 -5.02 11.55 8.52
C SER A 125 -3.79 10.93 7.88
N PRO A 126 -3.20 11.52 6.84
CA PRO A 126 -1.96 11.04 6.26
C PRO A 126 -0.76 11.13 7.22
N GLY A 127 -0.98 11.46 8.47
CA GLY A 127 0.03 11.73 9.48
C GLY A 127 0.44 10.58 10.39
N ASN A 128 -0.22 9.43 10.36
CA ASN A 128 0.21 8.25 11.11
C ASN A 128 0.88 7.24 10.18
N ARG A 129 2.04 7.66 9.69
CA ARG A 129 2.99 6.76 9.03
C ARG A 129 3.97 6.20 10.03
#